data_fd4f85a58101a7299eb6c9ae5824cbc2
#
_entry.id   fd4f85a58101a7299eb6c9ae5824cbc2
#
_cell.length_a   1.000
_cell.length_b   1.000
_cell.length_c   1.000
_cell.angle_alpha   90.00
_cell.angle_beta   90.00
_cell.angle_gamma   90.00
#
_symmetry.space_group_name_H-M   'P 1'
#
loop_
_entity.id
_entity.type
_entity.pdbx_description
1 polymer ?
#
loop_
_entity_poly.entity_id
_entity_poly.type
_entity_poly.pdbx_seq_one_letter_code
_entity_poly.pdbx_strand_id
1 'polypeptide(L)'
;MTVRTFACARFPERRVLAALALVASLAMTTSAMAGPFARECALKETTVITVIEDHGAAEDLPADRLGDAGLTMMRARSACYEGRVAEALALYDSILDLGPVASLRRQRP
;
A
#
# COMPACT_ATOMS: atom_id res chain seq x y z
N MET A 1 -60.55 7.42 18.30
CA MET A 1 -59.07 7.31 18.29
C MET A 1 -58.72 5.86 18.52
N THR A 2 -58.33 5.17 17.46
CA THR A 2 -57.93 3.75 17.51
C THR A 2 -56.42 3.67 17.69
N VAL A 3 -55.99 3.22 18.87
CA VAL A 3 -54.57 2.97 19.12
C VAL A 3 -54.22 1.65 18.41
N ARG A 4 -53.45 1.70 17.34
CA ARG A 4 -52.86 0.54 16.69
C ARG A 4 -51.71 0.03 17.55
N THR A 5 -51.96 -1.06 18.26
CA THR A 5 -50.91 -1.80 18.95
C THR A 5 -50.00 -2.44 17.91
N PHE A 6 -48.81 -1.94 17.77
CA PHE A 6 -47.76 -2.60 16.99
C PHE A 6 -47.36 -3.86 17.75
N ALA A 7 -47.77 -5.00 17.24
CA ALA A 7 -47.27 -6.30 17.72
C ALA A 7 -45.76 -6.35 17.34
N CYS A 8 -44.90 -6.28 18.34
CA CYS A 8 -43.49 -6.63 18.19
C CYS A 8 -43.40 -8.08 17.75
N ALA A 9 -43.13 -8.28 16.47
CA ALA A 9 -42.75 -9.60 15.95
C ALA A 9 -41.44 -10.00 16.67
N ARG A 10 -41.55 -11.00 17.55
CA ARG A 10 -40.39 -11.68 18.12
C ARG A 10 -39.62 -12.35 16.97
N PHE A 11 -38.61 -11.68 16.49
CA PHE A 11 -37.62 -12.35 15.65
C PHE A 11 -36.89 -13.39 16.47
N PRO A 12 -36.78 -14.64 16.01
CA PRO A 12 -36.09 -15.68 16.76
C PRO A 12 -34.61 -15.34 16.81
N GLU A 13 -34.12 -14.94 17.98
CA GLU A 13 -32.72 -14.55 18.25
C GLU A 13 -31.70 -15.55 17.70
N ARG A 14 -32.05 -16.82 17.63
CA ARG A 14 -31.17 -17.88 17.10
C ARG A 14 -30.80 -17.70 15.64
N ARG A 15 -31.66 -17.09 14.80
CA ARG A 15 -31.36 -16.88 13.37
C ARG A 15 -30.46 -15.66 13.17
N VAL A 16 -30.57 -14.66 14.02
CA VAL A 16 -29.73 -13.48 13.98
C VAL A 16 -28.29 -13.78 14.42
N LEU A 17 -28.13 -14.60 15.47
CA LEU A 17 -26.82 -15.04 15.95
C LEU A 17 -26.09 -15.92 14.92
N ALA A 18 -26.83 -16.81 14.20
CA ALA A 18 -26.23 -17.62 13.14
C ALA A 18 -25.77 -16.76 11.94
N ALA A 19 -26.53 -15.71 11.59
CA ALA A 19 -26.13 -14.77 10.52
C ALA A 19 -24.91 -13.91 10.90
N LEU A 20 -24.83 -13.47 12.16
CA LEU A 20 -23.68 -12.71 12.67
C LEU A 20 -22.41 -13.58 12.73
N ALA A 21 -22.52 -14.87 13.09
CA ALA A 21 -21.38 -15.79 13.09
C ALA A 21 -20.84 -16.05 11.67
N LEU A 22 -21.72 -16.14 10.66
CA LEU A 22 -21.33 -16.29 9.25
C LEU A 22 -20.60 -15.04 8.71
N VAL A 23 -21.05 -13.84 9.07
CA VAL A 23 -20.40 -12.59 8.65
C VAL A 23 -19.03 -12.43 9.31
N ALA A 24 -18.89 -12.80 10.57
CA ALA A 24 -17.61 -12.78 11.27
C ALA A 24 -16.59 -13.76 10.66
N SER A 25 -17.05 -14.94 10.22
CA SER A 25 -16.19 -15.93 9.57
C SER A 25 -15.69 -15.48 8.20
N LEU A 26 -16.52 -14.76 7.43
CA LEU A 26 -16.13 -14.17 6.14
C LEU A 26 -15.10 -13.01 6.28
N ALA A 27 -15.21 -12.23 7.36
CA ALA A 27 -14.25 -11.15 7.64
C ALA A 27 -12.85 -11.68 7.99
N MET A 28 -12.75 -12.86 8.61
CA MET A 28 -11.46 -13.48 8.93
C MET A 28 -10.75 -14.07 7.70
N THR A 29 -11.47 -14.50 6.67
CA THR A 29 -10.88 -15.08 5.47
C THR A 29 -10.30 -14.04 4.54
N THR A 30 -10.77 -12.80 4.55
CA THR A 30 -10.21 -11.70 3.74
C THR A 30 -8.89 -11.15 4.28
N SER A 31 -8.62 -11.26 5.58
CA SER A 31 -7.34 -10.85 6.17
C SER A 31 -6.17 -11.79 5.84
N ALA A 32 -6.44 -13.05 5.47
CA ALA A 32 -5.41 -14.05 5.16
C ALA A 32 -4.86 -13.94 3.72
N MET A 33 -5.46 -13.13 2.83
CA MET A 33 -5.06 -13.01 1.42
C MET A 33 -4.11 -11.84 1.14
N ALA A 34 -3.96 -10.88 2.06
CA ALA A 34 -2.93 -9.86 1.98
C ALA A 34 -1.64 -10.43 2.56
N GLY A 35 -0.74 -10.95 1.72
CA GLY A 35 0.58 -11.35 2.14
C GLY A 35 1.30 -10.18 2.84
N PRO A 36 2.15 -10.45 3.86
CA PRO A 36 2.88 -9.38 4.53
C PRO A 36 3.82 -8.72 3.52
N PHE A 37 3.78 -7.38 3.46
CA PHE A 37 4.77 -6.62 2.71
C PHE A 37 6.14 -6.84 3.34
N ALA A 38 7.10 -7.38 2.59
CA ALA A 38 8.40 -7.73 3.12
C ALA A 38 9.11 -6.50 3.71
N ARG A 39 9.72 -6.66 4.86
CA ARG A 39 10.39 -5.55 5.58
C ARG A 39 11.46 -4.89 4.72
N GLU A 40 12.22 -5.69 3.97
CA GLU A 40 13.25 -5.21 3.06
C GLU A 40 12.68 -4.28 1.99
N CYS A 41 11.53 -4.61 1.43
CA CYS A 41 10.81 -3.76 0.48
C CYS A 41 10.39 -2.45 1.14
N ALA A 42 9.85 -2.48 2.35
CA ALA A 42 9.41 -1.29 3.06
C ALA A 42 10.57 -0.31 3.33
N LEU A 43 11.72 -0.82 3.73
CA LEU A 43 12.91 -0.02 3.98
C LEU A 43 13.44 0.62 2.69
N LYS A 44 13.52 -0.15 1.60
CA LYS A 44 13.94 0.37 0.29
C LYS A 44 12.96 1.39 -0.25
N GLU A 45 11.67 1.12 -0.17
CA GLU A 45 10.63 2.02 -0.65
C GLU A 45 10.70 3.38 0.04
N THR A 46 10.92 3.43 1.35
CA THR A 46 11.07 4.70 2.08
C THR A 46 12.23 5.53 1.52
N THR A 47 13.37 4.89 1.24
CA THR A 47 14.53 5.56 0.64
C THR A 47 14.22 6.05 -0.78
N VAL A 48 13.56 5.23 -1.58
CA VAL A 48 13.18 5.57 -2.96
C VAL A 48 12.22 6.76 -3.01
N ILE A 49 11.21 6.78 -2.14
CA ILE A 49 10.27 7.90 -2.03
C ILE A 49 11.03 9.20 -1.77
N THR A 50 11.95 9.19 -0.80
CA THR A 50 12.77 10.36 -0.48
C THR A 50 13.58 10.84 -1.69
N VAL A 51 14.21 9.92 -2.43
CA VAL A 51 14.99 10.27 -3.64
C VAL A 51 14.10 10.91 -4.71
N ILE A 52 12.92 10.34 -4.98
CA ILE A 52 11.98 10.88 -5.97
C ILE A 52 11.48 12.27 -5.54
N GLU A 53 11.12 12.45 -4.27
CA GLU A 53 10.65 13.72 -3.74
C GLU A 53 11.73 14.81 -3.78
N ASP A 54 12.97 14.47 -3.42
CA ASP A 54 14.09 15.39 -3.46
C ASP A 54 14.38 15.89 -4.90
N HIS A 55 14.35 14.97 -5.87
CA HIS A 55 14.53 15.35 -7.29
C HIS A 55 13.34 16.16 -7.82
N GLY A 56 12.11 15.82 -7.39
CA GLY A 56 10.93 16.59 -7.73
C GLY A 56 10.96 18.01 -7.18
N ALA A 57 11.38 18.16 -5.92
CA ALA A 57 11.49 19.47 -5.27
C ALA A 57 12.63 20.33 -5.83
N ALA A 58 13.71 19.70 -6.26
CA ALA A 58 14.87 20.39 -6.85
C ALA A 58 14.69 20.73 -8.34
N GLU A 59 13.67 20.16 -9.00
CA GLU A 59 13.42 20.30 -10.44
C GLU A 59 14.68 20.01 -11.30
N ASP A 60 15.55 19.11 -10.83
CA ASP A 60 16.83 18.81 -11.48
C ASP A 60 16.76 17.64 -12.48
N LEU A 61 15.60 17.01 -12.60
CA LEU A 61 15.31 15.95 -13.57
C LEU A 61 14.12 16.32 -14.45
N PRO A 62 14.12 15.88 -15.72
CA PRO A 62 12.96 15.99 -16.58
C PRO A 62 11.75 15.25 -16.01
N ALA A 63 10.53 15.77 -16.25
CA ALA A 63 9.28 15.21 -15.72
C ALA A 63 9.03 13.77 -16.17
N ASP A 64 9.45 13.39 -17.36
CA ASP A 64 9.37 12.00 -17.86
C ASP A 64 10.24 11.05 -17.05
N ARG A 65 11.44 11.45 -16.66
CA ARG A 65 12.34 10.65 -15.82
C ARG A 65 11.78 10.46 -14.42
N LEU A 66 11.18 11.48 -13.82
CA LEU A 66 10.48 11.38 -12.54
C LEU A 66 9.24 10.48 -12.65
N GLY A 67 8.50 10.61 -13.74
CA GLY A 67 7.35 9.75 -14.03
C GLY A 67 7.75 8.28 -14.14
N ASP A 68 8.82 7.98 -14.86
CA ASP A 68 9.36 6.61 -15.00
C ASP A 68 9.80 6.03 -13.65
N ALA A 69 10.45 6.83 -12.81
CA ALA A 69 10.84 6.42 -11.46
C ALA A 69 9.61 6.07 -10.61
N GLY A 70 8.56 6.89 -10.67
CA GLY A 70 7.29 6.64 -9.98
C GLY A 70 6.62 5.34 -10.45
N LEU A 71 6.55 5.11 -11.75
CA LEU A 71 5.99 3.88 -12.34
C LEU A 71 6.83 2.65 -11.94
N THR A 72 8.14 2.77 -11.93
CA THR A 72 9.05 1.69 -11.51
C THR A 72 8.84 1.36 -10.03
N MET A 73 8.67 2.36 -9.18
CA MET A 73 8.33 2.16 -7.76
C MET A 73 7.00 1.40 -7.60
N MET A 74 5.97 1.73 -8.38
CA MET A 74 4.69 1.01 -8.33
C MET A 74 4.83 -0.45 -8.75
N ARG A 75 5.65 -0.75 -9.77
CA ARG A 75 5.97 -2.13 -10.18
C ARG A 75 6.72 -2.88 -9.10
N ALA A 76 7.70 -2.23 -8.47
CA ALA A 76 8.46 -2.83 -7.36
C ALA A 76 7.54 -3.19 -6.20
N ARG A 77 6.62 -2.29 -5.83
CA ARG A 77 5.61 -2.53 -4.79
C ARG A 77 4.73 -3.73 -5.12
N SER A 78 4.22 -3.81 -6.34
CA SER A 78 3.42 -4.95 -6.81
C SER A 78 4.19 -6.26 -6.71
N ALA A 79 5.43 -6.29 -7.22
CA ALA A 79 6.30 -7.46 -7.15
C ALA A 79 6.54 -7.92 -5.71
N CYS A 80 6.72 -6.98 -4.77
CA CYS A 80 6.90 -7.31 -3.36
C CYS A 80 5.65 -7.94 -2.73
N TYR A 81 4.46 -7.39 -3.02
CA TYR A 81 3.19 -7.96 -2.57
C TYR A 81 2.93 -9.37 -3.14
N GLU A 82 3.42 -9.64 -4.33
CA GLU A 82 3.34 -10.96 -4.97
C GLU A 82 4.41 -11.96 -4.47
N GLY A 83 5.26 -11.56 -3.54
CA GLY A 83 6.34 -12.38 -2.99
C GLY A 83 7.61 -12.41 -3.84
N ARG A 84 7.68 -11.65 -4.94
CA ARG A 84 8.85 -11.52 -5.81
C ARG A 84 9.83 -10.47 -5.25
N VAL A 85 10.30 -10.71 -4.03
CA VAL A 85 11.09 -9.74 -3.26
C VAL A 85 12.39 -9.34 -3.96
N ALA A 86 13.13 -10.30 -4.49
CA ALA A 86 14.39 -10.03 -5.18
C ALA A 86 14.21 -9.13 -6.41
N GLU A 87 13.13 -9.36 -7.18
CA GLU A 87 12.78 -8.51 -8.32
C GLU A 87 12.36 -7.11 -7.85
N ALA A 88 11.56 -7.02 -6.79
CA ALA A 88 11.16 -5.73 -6.22
C ALA A 88 12.38 -4.93 -5.77
N LEU A 89 13.32 -5.53 -5.07
CA LEU A 89 14.55 -4.87 -4.62
C LEU A 89 15.40 -4.38 -5.79
N ALA A 90 15.53 -5.16 -6.87
CA ALA A 90 16.24 -4.75 -8.08
C ALA A 90 15.58 -3.54 -8.76
N LEU A 91 14.23 -3.49 -8.80
CA LEU A 91 13.49 -2.35 -9.32
C LEU A 91 13.70 -1.10 -8.46
N TYR A 92 13.66 -1.21 -7.14
CA TYR A 92 13.97 -0.10 -6.24
C TYR A 92 15.41 0.40 -6.42
N ASP A 93 16.38 -0.51 -6.53
CA ASP A 93 17.78 -0.16 -6.76
C ASP A 93 17.98 0.62 -8.05
N SER A 94 17.25 0.28 -9.13
CA SER A 94 17.30 1.03 -10.38
C SER A 94 16.84 2.48 -10.26
N ILE A 95 15.93 2.78 -9.30
CA ILE A 95 15.54 4.15 -8.99
C ILE A 95 16.64 4.87 -8.20
N LEU A 96 17.27 4.17 -7.27
CA LEU A 96 18.38 4.73 -6.48
C LEU A 96 19.60 5.08 -7.33
N ASP A 97 19.74 4.53 -8.54
CA ASP A 97 20.75 4.92 -9.53
C ASP A 97 20.61 6.37 -10.01
N LEU A 98 19.47 7.04 -9.77
CA LEU A 98 19.34 8.49 -9.97
C LEU A 98 20.36 9.26 -9.10
N GLY A 99 20.75 8.67 -7.99
CA GLY A 99 21.71 9.27 -7.07
C GLY A 99 21.15 10.47 -6.30
N PRO A 100 22.00 11.20 -5.57
CA PRO A 100 21.61 12.38 -4.82
C PRO A 100 21.38 13.58 -5.74
N VAL A 101 20.49 14.47 -5.31
CA VAL A 101 20.23 15.75 -5.99
C VAL A 101 21.52 16.54 -6.20
N ALA A 102 21.67 17.16 -7.37
CA ALA A 102 22.88 17.87 -7.77
C ALA A 102 23.27 19.01 -6.79
N SER A 103 22.31 19.67 -6.16
CA SER A 103 22.54 20.68 -5.13
C SER A 103 23.20 20.12 -3.87
N LEU A 104 22.79 18.93 -3.43
CA LEU A 104 23.38 18.24 -2.28
C LEU A 104 24.78 17.71 -2.58
N ARG A 105 25.03 17.32 -3.84
CA ARG A 105 26.35 16.85 -4.29
C ARG A 105 27.40 17.94 -4.22
N ARG A 106 27.02 19.21 -4.48
CA ARG A 106 27.91 20.37 -4.40
C ARG A 106 28.26 20.77 -2.95
N GLN A 107 27.49 20.36 -1.97
CA GLN A 107 27.72 20.69 -0.56
C GLN A 107 28.58 19.67 0.19
N ARG A 108 28.95 18.55 -0.45
CA ARG A 108 29.95 17.64 0.12
C ARG A 108 31.35 18.20 -0.07
N PRO A 109 32.09 18.44 1.05
CA PRO A 109 33.49 18.83 0.97
C PRO A 109 34.34 17.75 0.35
#